data_fd48e8ab9d6910dce73aed79cc30a1cc
#
_entry.id   fd48e8ab9d6910dce73aed79cc30a1cc
#
_cell.length_a   1.000
_cell.length_b   1.000
_cell.length_c   1.000
_cell.angle_alpha   90.00
_cell.angle_beta   90.00
_cell.angle_gamma   90.00
#
_symmetry.space_group_name_H-M   'P 1'
#
loop_
_entity.id
_entity.type
_entity.pdbx_description
1 polymer ?
#
loop_
_entity_poly.entity_id
_entity_poly.type
_entity_poly.pdbx_seq_one_letter_code
_entity_poly.pdbx_strand_id
1 'polypeptide(L)'
;MFDYHILFPHLEEHPWLPDIFDALPDLRWDMIFRDMPAERKGEVHPTAIVAERVAIGEGSTIDPFVVIENDVLIGKNVTIRSAALIRSGTVIGDDCVIGHSAEIKNAFLCNGSKVQGFSFVGDSIVGKGARIGTGCVVSNRRFDQKPIAWRGPDGLVQTAHDKLGALIGDFARLGAQVSTNPGVIIGAYSWVSSGNVVSGFIDDERFITPDGRNVPNEDVHDLNP
;
A
#
# COMPACT_ATOMS: atom_id res chain seq x y z
N MET A 1 -2.52 3.14 -22.87
CA MET A 1 -2.96 2.31 -21.74
C MET A 1 -1.74 2.12 -20.87
N PHE A 2 -1.79 2.47 -19.60
CA PHE A 2 -0.64 2.36 -18.71
C PHE A 2 -0.28 0.87 -18.51
N ASP A 3 0.99 0.51 -18.69
CA ASP A 3 1.43 -0.88 -18.48
C ASP A 3 1.76 -1.09 -16.99
N TYR A 4 0.81 -1.70 -16.27
CA TYR A 4 0.97 -1.97 -14.85
C TYR A 4 2.03 -3.03 -14.53
N HIS A 5 2.44 -3.85 -15.50
CA HIS A 5 3.51 -4.83 -15.31
C HIS A 5 4.87 -4.19 -15.03
N ILE A 6 5.07 -2.93 -15.41
CA ILE A 6 6.26 -2.16 -15.04
C ILE A 6 6.31 -1.94 -13.51
N LEU A 7 5.16 -1.65 -12.91
CA LEU A 7 5.08 -1.40 -11.45
C LEU A 7 4.97 -2.69 -10.63
N PHE A 8 4.33 -3.71 -11.20
CA PHE A 8 4.00 -4.95 -10.53
C PHE A 8 4.43 -6.14 -11.39
N PRO A 9 5.75 -6.42 -11.52
CA PRO A 9 6.27 -7.49 -12.38
C PRO A 9 5.82 -8.90 -11.98
N HIS A 10 5.31 -9.06 -10.74
CA HIS A 10 4.76 -10.32 -10.24
C HIS A 10 3.23 -10.32 -10.20
N LEU A 11 2.58 -9.61 -11.13
CA LEU A 11 1.13 -9.44 -11.16
C LEU A 11 0.36 -10.78 -11.24
N GLU A 12 0.92 -11.79 -11.91
CA GLU A 12 0.33 -13.12 -12.00
C GLU A 12 0.17 -13.85 -10.65
N GLU A 13 0.92 -13.42 -9.64
CA GLU A 13 0.78 -13.94 -8.27
C GLU A 13 -0.42 -13.33 -7.52
N HIS A 14 -1.06 -12.33 -8.12
CA HIS A 14 -2.20 -11.59 -7.59
C HIS A 14 -3.36 -11.63 -8.59
N PRO A 15 -4.05 -12.77 -8.78
CA PRO A 15 -5.03 -12.96 -9.85
C PRO A 15 -6.24 -12.01 -9.79
N TRP A 16 -6.47 -11.39 -8.65
CA TRP A 16 -7.54 -10.40 -8.43
C TRP A 16 -7.07 -8.95 -8.70
N LEU A 17 -5.77 -8.70 -8.87
CA LEU A 17 -5.23 -7.36 -9.14
C LEU A 17 -5.65 -6.81 -10.51
N PRO A 18 -5.72 -7.59 -11.60
CA PRO A 18 -6.19 -7.11 -12.89
C PRO A 18 -7.59 -6.47 -12.81
N ASP A 19 -8.52 -7.08 -12.07
CA ASP A 19 -9.87 -6.53 -11.88
C ASP A 19 -9.84 -5.18 -11.14
N ILE A 20 -8.88 -5.00 -10.22
CA ILE A 20 -8.64 -3.74 -9.53
C ILE A 20 -8.10 -2.69 -10.51
N PHE A 21 -7.15 -3.04 -11.37
CA PHE A 21 -6.59 -2.12 -12.35
C PHE A 21 -7.58 -1.73 -13.43
N ASP A 22 -8.42 -2.64 -13.89
CA ASP A 22 -9.51 -2.32 -14.80
C ASP A 22 -10.54 -1.39 -14.16
N ALA A 23 -10.71 -1.48 -12.84
CA ALA A 23 -11.55 -0.61 -12.04
C ALA A 23 -10.83 0.66 -11.53
N LEU A 24 -9.52 0.81 -11.75
CA LEU A 24 -8.73 1.96 -11.26
C LEU A 24 -9.30 3.32 -11.64
N PRO A 25 -9.87 3.54 -12.86
CA PRO A 25 -10.53 4.80 -13.16
C PRO A 25 -11.66 5.12 -12.18
N ASP A 26 -12.32 4.07 -11.63
CA ASP A 26 -13.45 4.19 -10.70
C ASP A 26 -13.10 3.78 -9.26
N LEU A 27 -11.90 3.19 -9.01
CA LEU A 27 -11.41 2.68 -7.70
C LEU A 27 -12.49 1.92 -6.90
N ARG A 28 -13.19 1.01 -7.55
CA ARG A 28 -14.30 0.27 -6.95
C ARG A 28 -13.81 -0.99 -6.23
N TRP A 29 -13.19 -0.80 -5.08
CA TRP A 29 -12.77 -1.91 -4.20
C TRP A 29 -13.94 -2.63 -3.54
N ASP A 30 -15.14 -2.03 -3.54
CA ASP A 30 -16.34 -2.59 -2.92
C ASP A 30 -16.70 -3.98 -3.49
N MET A 31 -16.29 -4.29 -4.70
CA MET A 31 -16.50 -5.61 -5.32
C MET A 31 -15.80 -6.73 -4.55
N ILE A 32 -14.62 -6.48 -3.99
CA ILE A 32 -13.82 -7.47 -3.24
C ILE A 32 -14.56 -7.90 -1.97
N PHE A 33 -15.29 -6.98 -1.35
CA PHE A 33 -15.95 -7.22 -0.07
C PHE A 33 -17.38 -7.72 -0.17
N ARG A 34 -17.95 -7.79 -1.39
CA ARG A 34 -19.38 -8.16 -1.59
C ARG A 34 -19.69 -9.57 -1.09
N ASP A 35 -18.81 -10.51 -1.39
CA ASP A 35 -18.99 -11.94 -1.08
C ASP A 35 -17.89 -12.46 -0.13
N MET A 36 -17.23 -11.57 0.61
CA MET A 36 -16.13 -11.91 1.50
C MET A 36 -16.62 -12.77 2.69
N PRO A 37 -16.06 -13.98 2.91
CA PRO A 37 -16.35 -14.75 4.10
C PRO A 37 -15.74 -14.05 5.34
N ALA A 38 -16.53 -13.84 6.38
CA ALA A 38 -16.05 -13.29 7.65
C ALA A 38 -15.40 -14.39 8.52
N GLU A 39 -14.43 -15.13 7.97
CA GLU A 39 -13.67 -16.16 8.69
C GLU A 39 -12.46 -15.56 9.41
N ARG A 40 -12.25 -15.95 10.68
CA ARG A 40 -11.10 -15.54 11.49
C ARG A 40 -10.30 -16.76 11.92
N LYS A 41 -9.24 -17.08 11.15
CA LYS A 41 -8.34 -18.21 11.41
C LYS A 41 -7.04 -17.80 12.09
N GLY A 42 -6.79 -16.50 12.23
CA GLY A 42 -5.61 -15.96 12.91
C GLY A 42 -5.80 -15.80 14.42
N GLU A 43 -4.72 -15.52 15.11
CA GLU A 43 -4.70 -15.20 16.54
C GLU A 43 -5.02 -13.73 16.77
N VAL A 44 -6.08 -13.46 17.52
CA VAL A 44 -6.53 -12.09 17.84
C VAL A 44 -6.37 -11.85 19.34
N HIS A 45 -5.56 -10.85 19.71
CA HIS A 45 -5.39 -10.50 21.13
C HIS A 45 -6.73 -10.03 21.73
N PRO A 46 -7.07 -10.43 22.97
CA PRO A 46 -8.36 -10.09 23.59
C PRO A 46 -8.68 -8.60 23.73
N THR A 47 -7.68 -7.73 23.68
CA THR A 47 -7.87 -6.27 23.72
C THR A 47 -7.96 -5.63 22.31
N ALA A 48 -7.84 -6.40 21.24
CA ALA A 48 -8.07 -5.89 19.90
C ALA A 48 -9.57 -5.74 19.63
N ILE A 49 -9.95 -4.72 18.89
CA ILE A 49 -11.32 -4.46 18.47
C ILE A 49 -11.43 -4.81 16.98
N VAL A 50 -12.17 -5.86 16.65
CA VAL A 50 -12.34 -6.35 15.28
C VAL A 50 -13.83 -6.36 14.94
N ALA A 51 -14.20 -5.57 13.94
CA ALA A 51 -15.58 -5.46 13.45
C ALA A 51 -16.07 -6.78 12.79
N GLU A 52 -17.36 -6.91 12.56
CA GLU A 52 -17.99 -8.17 12.11
C GLU A 52 -17.52 -8.62 10.71
N ARG A 53 -17.47 -7.71 9.76
CA ARG A 53 -17.09 -7.99 8.36
C ARG A 53 -15.58 -7.89 8.17
N VAL A 54 -14.83 -8.81 8.82
CA VAL A 54 -13.38 -8.93 8.73
C VAL A 54 -13.00 -10.40 8.53
N ALA A 55 -12.21 -10.68 7.50
CA ALA A 55 -11.58 -11.97 7.30
C ALA A 55 -10.11 -11.92 7.76
N ILE A 56 -9.66 -12.96 8.46
CA ILE A 56 -8.26 -13.08 8.93
C ILE A 56 -7.76 -14.49 8.59
N GLY A 57 -6.73 -14.56 7.76
CA GLY A 57 -6.10 -15.79 7.31
C GLY A 57 -5.33 -16.51 8.42
N GLU A 58 -5.05 -17.79 8.16
CA GLU A 58 -4.31 -18.68 9.07
C GLU A 58 -2.88 -18.16 9.33
N GLY A 59 -2.38 -18.35 10.54
CA GLY A 59 -1.04 -17.91 10.95
C GLY A 59 -0.89 -16.40 11.18
N SER A 60 -1.94 -15.62 10.94
CA SER A 60 -1.91 -14.18 11.18
C SER A 60 -2.09 -13.86 12.66
N THR A 61 -1.40 -12.80 13.12
CA THR A 61 -1.42 -12.34 14.51
C THR A 61 -1.85 -10.88 14.58
N ILE A 62 -2.83 -10.61 15.45
CA ILE A 62 -3.37 -9.27 15.72
C ILE A 62 -3.01 -8.91 17.16
N ASP A 63 -2.07 -7.99 17.31
CA ASP A 63 -1.51 -7.58 18.60
C ASP A 63 -2.50 -6.78 19.48
N PRO A 64 -2.15 -6.48 20.77
CA PRO A 64 -2.99 -5.67 21.65
C PRO A 64 -3.39 -4.32 21.10
N PHE A 65 -4.63 -3.89 21.38
CA PHE A 65 -5.17 -2.57 21.06
C PHE A 65 -5.25 -2.24 19.55
N VAL A 66 -5.10 -3.21 18.68
CA VAL A 66 -5.38 -3.05 17.24
C VAL A 66 -6.89 -2.81 17.07
N VAL A 67 -7.23 -1.89 16.16
CA VAL A 67 -8.61 -1.65 15.74
C VAL A 67 -8.75 -1.98 14.27
N ILE A 68 -9.71 -2.85 13.92
CA ILE A 68 -10.02 -3.23 12.54
C ILE A 68 -11.48 -2.93 12.27
N GLU A 69 -11.74 -2.02 11.33
CA GLU A 69 -13.09 -1.65 10.88
C GLU A 69 -13.70 -2.74 9.98
N ASN A 70 -14.96 -2.57 9.56
CA ASN A 70 -15.61 -3.47 8.61
C ASN A 70 -14.97 -3.41 7.21
N ASP A 71 -15.24 -4.43 6.40
CA ASP A 71 -14.76 -4.53 5.02
C ASP A 71 -13.22 -4.53 4.95
N VAL A 72 -12.62 -5.44 5.73
CA VAL A 72 -11.17 -5.68 5.75
C VAL A 72 -10.87 -7.15 5.51
N LEU A 73 -9.98 -7.42 4.56
CA LEU A 73 -9.45 -8.74 4.28
C LEU A 73 -7.97 -8.80 4.66
N ILE A 74 -7.62 -9.76 5.52
CA ILE A 74 -6.24 -10.01 5.95
C ILE A 74 -5.87 -11.44 5.53
N GLY A 75 -4.81 -11.55 4.76
CA GLY A 75 -4.25 -12.82 4.28
C GLY A 75 -3.64 -13.68 5.37
N LYS A 76 -2.80 -14.63 4.99
CA LYS A 76 -2.12 -15.58 5.88
C LYS A 76 -0.80 -15.00 6.38
N ASN A 77 -0.36 -15.47 7.58
CA ASN A 77 0.93 -15.11 8.18
C ASN A 77 1.15 -13.59 8.33
N VAL A 78 0.09 -12.81 8.38
CA VAL A 78 0.16 -11.36 8.56
C VAL A 78 0.40 -11.01 10.02
N THR A 79 1.29 -10.06 10.29
CA THR A 79 1.48 -9.51 11.63
C THR A 79 0.99 -8.08 11.67
N ILE A 80 -0.03 -7.80 12.50
CA ILE A 80 -0.50 -6.44 12.78
C ILE A 80 -0.11 -6.07 14.20
N ARG A 81 0.82 -5.12 14.32
CA ARG A 81 1.41 -4.71 15.59
C ARG A 81 0.46 -3.81 16.40
N SER A 82 0.71 -3.78 17.70
CA SER A 82 -0.12 -3.08 18.68
C SER A 82 -0.52 -1.65 18.27
N ALA A 83 -1.76 -1.28 18.61
CA ALA A 83 -2.36 0.02 18.37
C ALA A 83 -2.44 0.44 16.88
N ALA A 84 -2.23 -0.45 15.91
CA ALA A 84 -2.49 -0.16 14.52
C ALA A 84 -4.00 0.01 14.27
N LEU A 85 -4.36 0.86 13.31
CA LEU A 85 -5.73 1.11 12.86
C LEU A 85 -5.88 0.67 11.40
N ILE A 86 -6.69 -0.37 11.18
CA ILE A 86 -7.01 -0.87 9.85
C ILE A 86 -8.43 -0.46 9.52
N ARG A 87 -8.56 0.45 8.58
CA ARG A 87 -9.85 1.04 8.21
C ARG A 87 -10.50 0.32 7.04
N SER A 88 -11.78 0.59 6.88
CA SER A 88 -12.61 -0.02 5.86
C SER A 88 -12.03 0.09 4.45
N GLY A 89 -12.33 -0.90 3.61
CA GLY A 89 -11.85 -0.97 2.23
C GLY A 89 -10.40 -1.44 2.11
N THR A 90 -9.84 -2.08 3.14
CA THR A 90 -8.43 -2.48 3.15
C THR A 90 -8.27 -3.97 2.88
N VAL A 91 -7.37 -4.29 1.95
CA VAL A 91 -6.90 -5.65 1.69
C VAL A 91 -5.42 -5.74 2.02
N ILE A 92 -5.06 -6.73 2.84
CA ILE A 92 -3.68 -7.03 3.22
C ILE A 92 -3.38 -8.45 2.76
N GLY A 93 -2.45 -8.59 1.83
CA GLY A 93 -1.99 -9.87 1.29
C GLY A 93 -1.25 -10.72 2.32
N ASP A 94 -0.80 -11.89 1.88
CA ASP A 94 -0.07 -12.84 2.74
C ASP A 94 1.30 -12.28 3.15
N ASP A 95 1.84 -12.74 4.29
CA ASP A 95 3.19 -12.45 4.80
C ASP A 95 3.49 -10.96 5.04
N CYS A 96 2.47 -10.12 5.14
CA CYS A 96 2.59 -8.69 5.38
C CYS A 96 2.87 -8.35 6.84
N VAL A 97 3.50 -7.19 7.07
CA VAL A 97 3.73 -6.66 8.41
C VAL A 97 3.22 -5.22 8.49
N ILE A 98 2.31 -4.96 9.42
CA ILE A 98 1.83 -3.62 9.76
C ILE A 98 2.40 -3.23 11.11
N GLY A 99 3.16 -2.16 11.14
CA GLY A 99 3.88 -1.66 12.31
C GLY A 99 2.97 -1.05 13.39
N HIS A 100 3.55 -0.87 14.57
CA HIS A 100 2.88 -0.23 15.71
C HIS A 100 2.31 1.15 15.35
N SER A 101 1.06 1.40 15.74
CA SER A 101 0.38 2.69 15.50
C SER A 101 0.38 3.13 14.01
N ALA A 102 0.50 2.22 13.06
CA ALA A 102 0.28 2.53 11.66
C ALA A 102 -1.22 2.59 11.35
N GLU A 103 -1.62 3.49 10.45
CA GLU A 103 -2.98 3.57 9.95
C GLU A 103 -3.01 3.20 8.47
N ILE A 104 -3.84 2.19 8.13
CA ILE A 104 -4.09 1.75 6.76
C ILE A 104 -5.55 1.97 6.44
N LYS A 105 -5.84 2.67 5.34
CA LYS A 105 -7.20 3.05 4.98
C LYS A 105 -7.45 2.84 3.49
N ASN A 106 -8.50 2.07 3.16
CA ASN A 106 -8.92 1.91 1.76
C ASN A 106 -7.72 1.66 0.84
N ALA A 107 -6.88 0.68 1.19
CA ALA A 107 -5.62 0.42 0.55
C ALA A 107 -5.44 -1.07 0.26
N PHE A 108 -4.65 -1.33 -0.76
CA PHE A 108 -4.32 -2.68 -1.18
C PHE A 108 -2.82 -2.93 -0.95
N LEU A 109 -2.51 -3.85 -0.07
CA LEU A 109 -1.14 -4.26 0.25
C LEU A 109 -0.91 -5.67 -0.31
N CYS A 110 -0.03 -5.78 -1.31
CA CYS A 110 0.35 -7.06 -1.91
C CYS A 110 1.21 -7.88 -0.95
N ASN A 111 1.35 -9.18 -1.25
CA ASN A 111 2.06 -10.15 -0.41
C ASN A 111 3.47 -9.69 -0.01
N GLY A 112 3.84 -9.94 1.23
CA GLY A 112 5.17 -9.63 1.76
C GLY A 112 5.47 -8.14 1.95
N SER A 113 4.52 -7.25 1.68
CA SER A 113 4.73 -5.82 1.90
C SER A 113 4.83 -5.47 3.39
N LYS A 114 5.57 -4.41 3.71
CA LYS A 114 5.80 -4.00 5.10
C LYS A 114 5.58 -2.51 5.27
N VAL A 115 4.64 -2.14 6.12
CA VAL A 115 4.42 -0.76 6.55
C VAL A 115 4.91 -0.63 7.98
N GLN A 116 5.94 0.19 8.20
CA GLN A 116 6.51 0.38 9.54
C GLN A 116 5.64 1.31 10.40
N GLY A 117 5.94 1.34 11.71
CA GLY A 117 5.14 2.06 12.69
C GLY A 117 4.97 3.56 12.42
N PHE A 118 3.89 4.14 12.95
CA PHE A 118 3.54 5.56 12.86
C PHE A 118 3.37 6.07 11.42
N SER A 119 3.09 5.19 10.47
CA SER A 119 2.88 5.53 9.07
C SER A 119 1.40 5.60 8.74
N PHE A 120 1.05 6.46 7.79
CA PHE A 120 -0.28 6.53 7.19
C PHE A 120 -0.22 6.08 5.73
N VAL A 121 -1.07 5.11 5.35
CA VAL A 121 -1.25 4.66 3.97
C VAL A 121 -2.73 4.70 3.64
N GLY A 122 -3.14 5.64 2.80
CA GLY A 122 -4.55 5.81 2.42
C GLY A 122 -4.77 5.77 0.93
N ASP A 123 -5.86 5.11 0.49
CA ASP A 123 -6.34 5.09 -0.90
C ASP A 123 -5.22 4.74 -1.90
N SER A 124 -4.46 3.67 -1.62
CA SER A 124 -3.18 3.35 -2.26
C SER A 124 -3.06 1.87 -2.62
N ILE A 125 -2.17 1.56 -3.56
CA ILE A 125 -1.70 0.20 -3.82
C ILE A 125 -0.22 0.12 -3.46
N VAL A 126 0.13 -0.89 -2.67
CA VAL A 126 1.51 -1.18 -2.24
C VAL A 126 1.90 -2.55 -2.78
N GLY A 127 2.90 -2.59 -3.64
CA GLY A 127 3.36 -3.77 -4.36
C GLY A 127 3.97 -4.85 -3.47
N LYS A 128 4.18 -6.02 -4.07
CA LYS A 128 4.77 -7.20 -3.42
C LYS A 128 6.14 -6.86 -2.83
N GLY A 129 6.37 -7.24 -1.59
CA GLY A 129 7.66 -7.05 -0.93
C GLY A 129 8.09 -5.59 -0.72
N ALA A 130 7.24 -4.62 -1.10
CA ALA A 130 7.54 -3.21 -0.89
C ALA A 130 7.65 -2.86 0.60
N ARG A 131 8.48 -1.88 0.93
CA ARG A 131 8.69 -1.46 2.32
C ARG A 131 8.48 0.04 2.47
N ILE A 132 7.59 0.41 3.38
CA ILE A 132 7.32 1.77 3.79
C ILE A 132 7.94 1.98 5.17
N GLY A 133 8.92 2.89 5.27
CA GLY A 133 9.67 3.17 6.48
C GLY A 133 8.83 3.80 7.59
N THR A 134 9.39 3.90 8.78
CA THR A 134 8.71 4.48 9.95
C THR A 134 8.35 5.95 9.73
N GLY A 135 7.14 6.34 10.12
CA GLY A 135 6.68 7.73 10.07
C GLY A 135 6.40 8.25 8.66
N CYS A 136 6.26 7.35 7.68
CA CYS A 136 5.88 7.76 6.32
C CYS A 136 4.42 8.20 6.24
N VAL A 137 4.16 9.17 5.36
CA VAL A 137 2.81 9.66 5.09
C VAL A 137 2.52 9.55 3.60
N VAL A 138 1.68 8.58 3.23
CA VAL A 138 1.17 8.48 1.86
C VAL A 138 -0.09 9.34 1.75
N SER A 139 0.11 10.61 1.37
CA SER A 139 -0.97 11.59 1.31
C SER A 139 -1.97 11.25 0.22
N ASN A 140 -3.25 11.33 0.53
CA ASN A 140 -4.34 10.89 -0.34
C ASN A 140 -5.32 12.01 -0.74
N ARG A 141 -5.07 13.28 -0.37
CA ARG A 141 -5.98 14.40 -0.64
C ARG A 141 -5.23 15.68 -0.98
N ARG A 142 -5.72 16.37 -2.01
CA ARG A 142 -5.21 17.69 -2.40
C ARG A 142 -5.77 18.80 -1.49
N PHE A 143 -5.03 19.88 -1.30
CA PHE A 143 -5.49 21.06 -0.54
C PHE A 143 -6.70 21.73 -1.20
N ASP A 144 -6.75 21.77 -2.54
CA ASP A 144 -7.85 22.36 -3.30
C ASP A 144 -9.06 21.46 -3.49
N GLN A 145 -9.02 20.24 -2.93
CA GLN A 145 -10.09 19.22 -2.94
C GLN A 145 -10.56 18.83 -4.34
N LYS A 146 -9.80 19.11 -5.39
CA LYS A 146 -10.10 18.69 -6.76
C LYS A 146 -9.73 17.22 -6.98
N PRO A 147 -10.32 16.59 -8.00
CA PRO A 147 -9.91 15.24 -8.40
C PRO A 147 -8.41 15.14 -8.62
N ILE A 148 -7.87 13.97 -8.27
CA ILE A 148 -6.45 13.66 -8.37
C ILE A 148 -6.23 12.92 -9.68
N ALA A 149 -5.13 13.21 -10.37
CA ALA A 149 -4.71 12.49 -11.56
C ALA A 149 -3.47 11.65 -11.25
N TRP A 150 -3.39 10.46 -11.84
CA TRP A 150 -2.15 9.72 -11.94
C TRP A 150 -1.25 10.37 -13.01
N ARG A 151 0.02 10.51 -12.70
CA ARG A 151 1.01 10.90 -13.69
C ARG A 151 1.87 9.67 -13.99
N GLY A 152 1.60 9.01 -15.11
CA GLY A 152 2.41 7.90 -15.61
C GLY A 152 3.38 8.34 -16.71
N PRO A 153 4.18 7.41 -17.27
CA PRO A 153 5.13 7.68 -18.35
C PRO A 153 4.43 8.20 -19.59
N ASP A 154 3.23 7.74 -19.90
CA ASP A 154 2.44 8.14 -21.07
C ASP A 154 1.60 9.42 -20.84
N GLY A 155 1.73 10.06 -19.68
CA GLY A 155 1.03 11.30 -19.36
C GLY A 155 0.10 11.21 -18.17
N LEU A 156 -0.90 12.10 -18.12
CA LEU A 156 -1.87 12.21 -17.05
C LEU A 156 -3.09 11.33 -17.31
N VAL A 157 -3.41 10.46 -16.35
CA VAL A 157 -4.69 9.75 -16.29
C VAL A 157 -5.59 10.47 -15.30
N GLN A 158 -6.65 11.10 -15.80
CA GLN A 158 -7.63 11.78 -14.95
C GLN A 158 -8.46 10.75 -14.20
N THR A 159 -8.66 10.97 -12.91
CA THR A 159 -9.59 10.19 -12.10
C THR A 159 -10.75 11.08 -11.64
N ALA A 160 -11.87 10.47 -11.26
CA ALA A 160 -13.00 11.19 -10.66
C ALA A 160 -12.85 11.33 -9.11
N HIS A 161 -11.73 10.84 -8.54
CA HIS A 161 -11.56 10.70 -7.10
C HIS A 161 -10.90 11.93 -6.49
N ASP A 162 -11.47 12.44 -5.42
CA ASP A 162 -10.89 13.49 -4.56
C ASP A 162 -9.94 12.92 -3.49
N LYS A 163 -9.85 11.59 -3.37
CA LYS A 163 -8.91 10.86 -2.52
C LYS A 163 -8.21 9.79 -3.32
N LEU A 164 -6.89 9.89 -3.41
CA LEU A 164 -6.04 8.98 -4.12
C LEU A 164 -4.61 9.13 -3.59
N GLY A 165 -4.07 8.06 -3.03
CA GLY A 165 -2.73 8.06 -2.44
C GLY A 165 -1.64 7.80 -3.48
N ALA A 166 -1.00 6.65 -3.40
CA ALA A 166 0.12 6.27 -4.25
C ALA A 166 -0.07 4.90 -4.90
N LEU A 167 0.53 4.72 -6.09
CA LEU A 167 0.92 3.42 -6.59
C LEU A 167 2.40 3.22 -6.25
N ILE A 168 2.70 2.24 -5.40
CA ILE A 168 4.06 1.89 -4.98
C ILE A 168 4.35 0.51 -5.54
N GLY A 169 5.28 0.42 -6.48
CA GLY A 169 5.62 -0.79 -7.22
C GLY A 169 6.27 -1.88 -6.35
N ASP A 170 6.40 -3.07 -6.94
CA ASP A 170 6.98 -4.23 -6.27
C ASP A 170 8.40 -3.94 -5.80
N PHE A 171 8.74 -4.40 -4.60
CA PHE A 171 10.06 -4.27 -3.98
C PHE A 171 10.57 -2.82 -3.82
N ALA A 172 9.71 -1.82 -4.04
CA ALA A 172 10.05 -0.43 -3.76
C ALA A 172 10.33 -0.22 -2.26
N ARG A 173 11.23 0.72 -1.94
CA ARG A 173 11.62 1.02 -0.56
C ARG A 173 11.55 2.50 -0.27
N LEU A 174 10.71 2.88 0.66
CA LEU A 174 10.62 4.23 1.19
C LEU A 174 11.35 4.26 2.53
N GLY A 175 12.35 5.11 2.65
CA GLY A 175 13.05 5.38 3.91
C GLY A 175 12.12 5.99 4.96
N ALA A 176 12.61 6.14 6.19
CA ALA A 176 11.81 6.75 7.26
C ALA A 176 11.41 8.20 6.92
N GLN A 177 10.20 8.59 7.37
CA GLN A 177 9.68 9.95 7.21
C GLN A 177 9.57 10.45 5.76
N VAL A 178 9.43 9.53 4.80
CA VAL A 178 9.08 9.90 3.42
C VAL A 178 7.62 10.31 3.36
N SER A 179 7.35 11.43 2.70
CA SER A 179 5.99 11.86 2.40
C SER A 179 5.74 11.81 0.90
N THR A 180 4.56 11.34 0.49
CA THR A 180 4.16 11.38 -0.92
C THR A 180 3.03 12.36 -1.14
N ASN A 181 3.06 13.07 -2.26
CA ASN A 181 1.90 13.83 -2.70
C ASN A 181 0.83 12.91 -3.31
N PRO A 182 -0.45 13.31 -3.27
CA PRO A 182 -1.54 12.52 -3.84
C PRO A 182 -1.33 12.21 -5.33
N GLY A 183 -1.59 10.95 -5.71
CA GLY A 183 -1.45 10.48 -7.09
C GLY A 183 0.00 10.22 -7.54
N VAL A 184 0.94 10.05 -6.60
CA VAL A 184 2.31 9.66 -6.96
C VAL A 184 2.36 8.21 -7.41
N ILE A 185 3.23 7.95 -8.39
CA ILE A 185 3.59 6.60 -8.82
C ILE A 185 5.08 6.40 -8.56
N ILE A 186 5.42 5.32 -7.86
CA ILE A 186 6.80 4.91 -7.58
C ILE A 186 7.01 3.54 -8.22
N GLY A 187 7.92 3.46 -9.18
CA GLY A 187 8.23 2.26 -9.95
C GLY A 187 8.77 1.12 -9.09
N ALA A 188 8.72 -0.08 -9.65
CA ALA A 188 9.25 -1.28 -8.99
C ALA A 188 10.76 -1.12 -8.72
N TYR A 189 11.22 -1.74 -7.64
CA TYR A 189 12.64 -1.71 -7.22
C TYR A 189 13.21 -0.29 -6.99
N SER A 190 12.36 0.73 -6.91
CA SER A 190 12.81 2.10 -6.67
C SER A 190 12.92 2.41 -5.18
N TRP A 191 13.97 3.15 -4.83
CA TRP A 191 14.24 3.53 -3.45
C TRP A 191 14.10 5.03 -3.26
N VAL A 192 13.54 5.41 -2.14
CA VAL A 192 13.43 6.81 -1.73
C VAL A 192 14.13 6.97 -0.38
N SER A 193 15.19 7.77 -0.32
CA SER A 193 15.90 8.01 0.93
C SER A 193 15.03 8.77 1.93
N SER A 194 15.35 8.58 3.22
CA SER A 194 14.58 9.15 4.35
C SER A 194 14.41 10.66 4.25
N GLY A 195 13.27 11.16 4.72
CA GLY A 195 12.95 12.59 4.81
C GLY A 195 12.55 13.26 3.49
N ASN A 196 12.50 12.55 2.38
CA ASN A 196 12.09 13.13 1.10
C ASN A 196 10.58 13.33 0.99
N VAL A 197 10.21 14.36 0.22
CA VAL A 197 8.85 14.55 -0.29
C VAL A 197 8.84 14.25 -1.77
N VAL A 198 8.06 13.26 -2.20
CA VAL A 198 8.00 12.80 -3.59
C VAL A 198 6.66 13.07 -4.24
N SER A 199 6.68 13.34 -5.54
CA SER A 199 5.49 13.64 -6.34
C SER A 199 5.65 13.21 -7.79
N GLY A 200 4.51 13.01 -8.47
CA GLY A 200 4.48 12.69 -9.88
C GLY A 200 4.84 11.23 -10.15
N PHE A 201 5.77 10.99 -11.06
CA PHE A 201 6.19 9.67 -11.49
C PHE A 201 7.68 9.45 -11.23
N ILE A 202 7.99 8.37 -10.53
CA ILE A 202 9.35 7.83 -10.38
C ILE A 202 9.33 6.51 -11.14
N ASP A 203 10.19 6.38 -12.13
CA ASP A 203 10.35 5.18 -12.95
C ASP A 203 10.83 3.99 -12.10
N ASP A 204 10.82 2.80 -12.66
CA ASP A 204 11.40 1.62 -12.02
C ASP A 204 12.93 1.76 -11.83
N GLU A 205 13.48 0.99 -10.91
CA GLU A 205 14.92 0.96 -10.62
C GLU A 205 15.56 2.35 -10.44
N ARG A 206 14.86 3.23 -9.72
CA ARG A 206 15.37 4.58 -9.42
C ARG A 206 15.71 4.74 -7.95
N PHE A 207 16.68 5.62 -7.67
CA PHE A 207 17.00 6.04 -6.33
C PHE A 207 16.83 7.55 -6.18
N ILE A 208 15.93 7.93 -5.29
CA ILE A 208 15.81 9.33 -4.84
C ILE A 208 16.78 9.53 -3.69
N THR A 209 17.86 10.21 -3.98
CA THR A 209 18.96 10.47 -3.04
C THR A 209 18.54 11.39 -1.89
N PRO A 210 19.33 11.52 -0.80
CA PRO A 210 19.03 12.43 0.31
C PRO A 210 18.89 13.91 -0.10
N ASP A 211 19.54 14.32 -1.17
CA ASP A 211 19.40 15.67 -1.75
C ASP A 211 18.31 15.76 -2.84
N GLY A 212 17.50 14.73 -2.99
CA GLY A 212 16.32 14.71 -3.86
C GLY A 212 16.60 14.44 -5.34
N ARG A 213 17.82 14.09 -5.73
CA ARG A 213 18.12 13.73 -7.12
C ARG A 213 17.53 12.36 -7.46
N ASN A 214 17.03 12.22 -8.66
CA ASN A 214 16.54 10.97 -9.23
C ASN A 214 17.64 10.34 -10.10
N VAL A 215 18.28 9.29 -9.60
CA VAL A 215 19.39 8.59 -10.26
C VAL A 215 19.06 7.11 -10.48
N PRO A 216 19.74 6.37 -11.37
CA PRO A 216 19.60 4.91 -11.44
C PRO A 216 19.90 4.26 -10.07
N ASN A 217 19.18 3.20 -9.73
CA ASN A 217 19.43 2.40 -8.54
C ASN A 217 20.36 1.24 -8.90
N GLU A 218 21.64 1.40 -8.69
CA GLU A 218 22.67 0.41 -9.05
C GLU A 218 22.69 -0.78 -8.07
N ASP A 219 22.13 -0.61 -6.86
CA ASP A 219 22.14 -1.62 -5.79
C ASP A 219 20.92 -2.55 -5.83
N VAL A 220 20.01 -2.38 -6.78
CA VAL A 220 18.72 -3.09 -6.81
C VAL A 220 18.88 -4.61 -6.89
N HIS A 221 19.92 -5.10 -7.54
CA HIS A 221 20.16 -6.53 -7.78
C HIS A 221 20.87 -7.24 -6.60
N ASP A 222 21.39 -6.50 -5.63
CA ASP A 222 22.05 -7.07 -4.44
C ASP A 222 21.07 -7.48 -3.34
N LEU A 223 19.77 -7.27 -3.56
CA LEU A 223 18.72 -7.64 -2.64
C LEU A 223 18.22 -9.04 -2.96
N ASN A 224 18.65 -10.03 -2.18
CA ASN A 224 17.93 -11.30 -2.12
C ASN A 224 16.50 -11.04 -1.60
N PRO A 225 15.44 -11.54 -2.30
CA PRO A 225 14.05 -11.39 -1.90
C PRO A 225 13.74 -12.04 -0.55
#